data_7d5c5ed9080a9ce8a3a6ed4fdd9e17f3
#
_entry.id   7d5c5ed9080a9ce8a3a6ed4fdd9e17f3
#
_cell.length_a   1.000
_cell.length_b   1.000
_cell.length_c   1.000
_cell.angle_alpha   90.00
_cell.angle_beta   90.00
_cell.angle_gamma   90.00
#
_symmetry.space_group_name_H-M   'P 1'
#
loop_
_entity.id
_entity.type
_entity.pdbx_description
1 polymer ?
#
loop_
_entity_poly.entity_id
_entity_poly.type
_entity_poly.pdbx_seq_one_letter_code
_entity_poly.pdbx_strand_id
1 'polypeptide(L)'
;MQYSDEHLRYLRLLSQKYQTVAAAASEIIRIEALLRLPKGTEHFMSDLHGEHEAFVHILNSASGVIREKIDTVLGNGVPAEERAELATLIYYPNQKLPELKARQRDLHAWYRMTLLRLIDLCRFVSSKHTRDHVRRCLPQNCGYILDELLHAHFEDHDKDQYYGEIIESIIRYDRADAYIIRFCEVIKRLAVDRLHIVGDLFDRGPRPDRILDSLMAHHQVDIQWGNHDVVWMGAAAG
;
A
#
# COMPACT_ATOMS: atom_id res chain seq x y z
N MET A 1 25.65 28.31 -26.58
CA MET A 1 25.87 27.95 -25.16
C MET A 1 27.13 27.09 -25.07
N GLN A 2 28.14 27.55 -24.33
CA GLN A 2 29.35 26.75 -24.07
C GLN A 2 29.07 25.94 -22.79
N TYR A 3 29.07 24.64 -22.89
CA TYR A 3 28.93 23.74 -21.73
C TYR A 3 30.30 23.58 -21.05
N SER A 4 30.30 23.57 -19.70
CA SER A 4 31.50 23.23 -18.94
C SER A 4 31.88 21.74 -19.14
N ASP A 5 33.17 21.40 -18.89
CA ASP A 5 33.64 20.02 -19.01
C ASP A 5 32.84 19.06 -18.08
N GLU A 6 32.41 19.52 -16.93
CA GLU A 6 31.57 18.76 -15.99
C GLU A 6 30.19 18.48 -16.59
N HIS A 7 29.55 19.49 -17.19
CA HIS A 7 28.29 19.29 -17.89
C HIS A 7 28.43 18.31 -19.07
N LEU A 8 29.50 18.37 -19.81
CA LEU A 8 29.75 17.43 -20.91
C LEU A 8 29.93 16.00 -20.43
N ARG A 9 30.62 15.80 -19.30
CA ARG A 9 30.76 14.46 -18.67
C ARG A 9 29.38 13.93 -18.23
N TYR A 10 28.54 14.76 -17.59
CA TYR A 10 27.20 14.40 -17.16
C TYR A 10 26.31 14.04 -18.36
N LEU A 11 26.31 14.86 -19.43
CA LEU A 11 25.56 14.58 -20.65
C LEU A 11 26.01 13.28 -21.33
N ARG A 12 27.31 12.96 -21.31
CA ARG A 12 27.83 11.69 -21.84
C ARG A 12 27.30 10.49 -21.03
N LEU A 13 27.19 10.59 -19.69
CA LEU A 13 26.58 9.55 -18.87
C LEU A 13 25.09 9.38 -19.19
N LEU A 14 24.35 10.48 -19.32
CA LEU A 14 22.93 10.45 -19.70
C LEU A 14 22.73 9.85 -21.09
N SER A 15 23.64 10.11 -22.06
CA SER A 15 23.53 9.54 -23.40
C SER A 15 23.70 8.03 -23.47
N GLN A 16 24.35 7.40 -22.48
CA GLN A 16 24.42 5.95 -22.37
C GLN A 16 23.04 5.34 -22.05
N LYS A 17 22.24 6.06 -21.26
CA LYS A 17 20.88 5.64 -20.89
C LYS A 17 19.85 6.05 -21.94
N TYR A 18 19.98 7.24 -22.50
CA TYR A 18 19.06 7.82 -23.49
C TYR A 18 19.78 8.02 -24.81
N GLN A 19 19.90 6.93 -25.58
CA GLN A 19 20.73 6.87 -26.78
C GLN A 19 20.17 7.65 -27.99
N THR A 20 18.90 8.03 -27.94
CA THR A 20 18.23 8.79 -29.02
C THR A 20 17.46 9.98 -28.46
N VAL A 21 17.27 10.99 -29.30
CA VAL A 21 16.43 12.15 -28.96
C VAL A 21 15.00 11.72 -28.59
N ALA A 22 14.47 10.74 -29.30
CA ALA A 22 13.14 10.19 -29.00
C ALA A 22 13.08 9.55 -27.61
N ALA A 23 14.10 8.78 -27.22
CA ALA A 23 14.17 8.18 -25.89
C ALA A 23 14.29 9.25 -24.79
N ALA A 24 15.10 10.28 -25.00
CA ALA A 24 15.23 11.40 -24.06
C ALA A 24 13.93 12.19 -23.95
N ALA A 25 13.28 12.50 -25.08
CA ALA A 25 12.00 13.21 -25.11
C ALA A 25 10.90 12.41 -24.39
N SER A 26 10.81 11.09 -24.61
CA SER A 26 9.85 10.22 -23.92
C SER A 26 10.05 10.23 -22.40
N GLU A 27 11.31 10.22 -21.95
CA GLU A 27 11.60 10.30 -20.51
C GLU A 27 11.26 11.67 -19.92
N ILE A 28 11.51 12.76 -20.63
CA ILE A 28 11.12 14.11 -20.21
C ILE A 28 9.60 14.18 -20.05
N ILE A 29 8.84 13.73 -21.05
CA ILE A 29 7.37 13.68 -21.00
C ILE A 29 6.89 12.86 -19.80
N ARG A 30 7.52 11.69 -19.56
CA ARG A 30 7.20 10.84 -18.39
C ARG A 30 7.43 11.57 -17.08
N ILE A 31 8.58 12.25 -16.91
CA ILE A 31 8.91 12.98 -15.69
C ILE A 31 7.98 14.19 -15.50
N GLU A 32 7.70 14.96 -16.55
CA GLU A 32 6.77 16.07 -16.48
C GLU A 32 5.36 15.64 -16.09
N ALA A 33 4.89 14.49 -16.60
CA ALA A 33 3.62 13.90 -16.19
C ALA A 33 3.64 13.48 -14.70
N LEU A 34 4.73 12.87 -14.21
CA LEU A 34 4.89 12.48 -12.81
C LEU A 34 4.83 13.69 -11.87
N LEU A 35 5.38 14.84 -12.26
CA LEU A 35 5.33 16.07 -11.47
C LEU A 35 3.91 16.63 -11.31
N ARG A 36 2.93 16.17 -12.10
CA ARG A 36 1.52 16.56 -12.02
C ARG A 36 0.66 15.60 -11.19
N LEU A 37 1.22 14.46 -10.79
CA LEU A 37 0.50 13.54 -9.91
C LEU A 37 0.27 14.18 -8.52
N PRO A 38 -0.83 13.82 -7.85
CA PRO A 38 -1.01 14.16 -6.45
C PRO A 38 0.18 13.67 -5.62
N LYS A 39 0.56 14.42 -4.59
CA LYS A 39 1.57 13.94 -3.65
C LYS A 39 1.11 12.63 -3.01
N GLY A 40 2.07 11.74 -2.80
CA GLY A 40 1.89 10.54 -1.99
C GLY A 40 1.51 10.89 -0.55
N THR A 41 0.93 9.95 0.16
CA THR A 41 0.64 10.10 1.59
C THR A 41 1.92 9.84 2.38
N GLU A 42 2.38 10.85 3.10
CA GLU A 42 3.50 10.75 4.03
C GLU A 42 2.95 10.62 5.46
N HIS A 43 3.45 9.65 6.19
CA HIS A 43 3.02 9.35 7.54
C HIS A 43 4.16 9.61 8.51
N PHE A 44 3.94 10.45 9.51
CA PHE A 44 4.95 10.83 10.52
C PHE A 44 4.57 10.21 11.86
N MET A 45 5.53 9.56 12.50
CA MET A 45 5.39 8.97 13.84
C MET A 45 6.61 9.34 14.70
N SER A 46 6.37 9.64 15.96
CA SER A 46 7.41 9.86 16.98
C SER A 46 7.07 9.11 18.26
N ASP A 47 8.01 9.09 19.20
CA ASP A 47 7.80 8.58 20.56
C ASP A 47 7.27 7.13 20.62
N LEU A 48 7.83 6.26 19.80
CA LEU A 48 7.42 4.85 19.71
C LEU A 48 7.80 4.05 20.95
N HIS A 49 8.92 4.40 21.57
CA HIS A 49 9.36 3.90 22.87
C HIS A 49 9.23 2.40 23.07
N GLY A 50 9.44 1.58 22.04
CA GLY A 50 9.32 0.13 22.12
C GLY A 50 7.89 -0.42 22.24
N GLU A 51 6.86 0.43 22.08
CA GLU A 51 5.44 0.04 22.14
C GLU A 51 4.98 -0.57 20.81
N HIS A 52 5.44 -1.77 20.54
CA HIS A 52 5.25 -2.46 19.26
C HIS A 52 3.78 -2.65 18.87
N GLU A 53 2.90 -3.03 19.81
CA GLU A 53 1.49 -3.30 19.49
C GLU A 53 0.77 -2.02 19.04
N ALA A 54 1.00 -0.92 19.76
CA ALA A 54 0.46 0.39 19.38
C ALA A 54 1.00 0.84 18.02
N PHE A 55 2.31 0.71 17.81
CA PHE A 55 2.96 1.02 16.53
C PHE A 55 2.33 0.23 15.37
N VAL A 56 2.22 -1.09 15.49
CA VAL A 56 1.62 -1.94 14.45
C VAL A 56 0.16 -1.58 14.19
N HIS A 57 -0.61 -1.24 15.23
CA HIS A 57 -2.00 -0.79 15.05
C HIS A 57 -2.08 0.51 14.24
N ILE A 58 -1.28 1.51 14.57
CA ILE A 58 -1.23 2.78 13.85
C ILE A 58 -0.78 2.56 12.41
N LEU A 59 0.23 1.73 12.20
CA LEU A 59 0.75 1.39 10.87
C LEU A 59 -0.31 0.68 10.01
N ASN A 60 -0.98 -0.33 10.55
CA ASN A 60 -2.00 -1.10 9.84
C ASN A 60 -3.25 -0.28 9.52
N SER A 61 -3.62 0.66 10.38
CA SER A 61 -4.78 1.55 10.17
C SER A 61 -4.43 2.77 9.31
N ALA A 62 -3.13 3.01 9.06
CA ALA A 62 -2.61 4.23 8.45
C ALA A 62 -3.15 5.49 9.17
N SER A 63 -3.10 5.48 10.51
CA SER A 63 -3.67 6.55 11.36
C SER A 63 -5.13 6.91 11.04
N GLY A 64 -5.92 5.92 10.64
CA GLY A 64 -7.33 6.12 10.28
C GLY A 64 -7.60 6.44 8.81
N VAL A 65 -6.57 6.70 8.00
CA VAL A 65 -6.73 7.03 6.56
C VAL A 65 -7.49 5.92 5.80
N ILE A 66 -7.24 4.64 6.11
CA ILE A 66 -7.93 3.53 5.46
C ILE A 66 -9.43 3.59 5.78
N ARG A 67 -9.81 3.90 7.02
CA ARG A 67 -11.20 4.03 7.42
C ARG A 67 -11.90 5.17 6.67
N GLU A 68 -11.26 6.33 6.58
CA GLU A 68 -11.77 7.47 5.83
C GLU A 68 -12.01 7.12 4.35
N LYS A 69 -11.09 6.37 3.74
CA LYS A 69 -11.24 5.91 2.35
C LYS A 69 -12.38 4.91 2.18
N ILE A 70 -12.58 4.00 3.13
CA ILE A 70 -13.74 3.10 3.15
C ILE A 70 -15.04 3.90 3.21
N ASP A 71 -15.11 4.88 4.11
CA ASP A 71 -16.29 5.72 4.26
C ASP A 71 -16.55 6.55 2.99
N THR A 72 -15.50 6.98 2.29
CA THR A 72 -15.61 7.71 1.02
C THR A 72 -16.13 6.80 -0.11
N VAL A 73 -15.58 5.58 -0.24
CA VAL A 73 -15.89 4.67 -1.35
C VAL A 73 -17.27 4.02 -1.17
N LEU A 74 -17.58 3.55 0.03
CA LEU A 74 -18.81 2.81 0.28
C LEU A 74 -19.98 3.73 0.69
N GLY A 75 -19.69 4.93 1.22
CA GLY A 75 -20.69 5.94 1.56
C GLY A 75 -21.77 5.41 2.49
N ASN A 76 -22.94 6.02 2.37
CA ASN A 76 -24.12 5.64 3.17
C ASN A 76 -24.85 4.39 2.63
N GLY A 77 -24.42 3.84 1.49
CA GLY A 77 -25.00 2.63 0.91
C GLY A 77 -24.64 1.35 1.68
N VAL A 78 -23.61 1.43 2.54
CA VAL A 78 -23.17 0.31 3.38
C VAL A 78 -23.26 0.71 4.85
N PRO A 79 -23.86 -0.08 5.74
CA PRO A 79 -23.98 0.22 7.16
C PRO A 79 -22.62 0.52 7.82
N ALA A 80 -22.61 1.42 8.80
CA ALA A 80 -21.38 1.83 9.49
C ALA A 80 -20.65 0.65 10.17
N GLU A 81 -21.41 -0.34 10.66
CA GLU A 81 -20.89 -1.56 11.26
C GLU A 81 -20.13 -2.42 10.23
N GLU A 82 -20.69 -2.62 9.05
CA GLU A 82 -20.03 -3.37 7.97
C GLU A 82 -18.77 -2.67 7.45
N ARG A 83 -18.80 -1.33 7.38
CA ARG A 83 -17.61 -0.53 7.05
C ARG A 83 -16.53 -0.66 8.13
N ALA A 84 -16.91 -0.75 9.41
CA ALA A 84 -15.99 -0.98 10.52
C ALA A 84 -15.39 -2.40 10.48
N GLU A 85 -16.19 -3.41 10.17
CA GLU A 85 -15.73 -4.78 9.99
C GLU A 85 -14.74 -4.88 8.82
N LEU A 86 -15.03 -4.23 7.67
CA LEU A 86 -14.12 -4.19 6.53
C LEU A 86 -12.80 -3.51 6.89
N ALA A 87 -12.83 -2.39 7.63
CA ALA A 87 -11.62 -1.74 8.11
C ALA A 87 -10.78 -2.68 9.00
N THR A 88 -11.43 -3.35 9.94
CA THR A 88 -10.77 -4.29 10.84
C THR A 88 -10.18 -5.50 10.09
N LEU A 89 -10.88 -5.99 9.06
CA LEU A 89 -10.38 -7.03 8.16
C LEU A 89 -9.12 -6.57 7.44
N ILE A 90 -9.09 -5.34 6.92
CA ILE A 90 -7.92 -4.81 6.23
C ILE A 90 -6.73 -4.64 7.19
N TYR A 91 -6.98 -4.19 8.42
CA TYR A 91 -5.92 -4.02 9.41
C TYR A 91 -5.28 -5.34 9.82
N TYR A 92 -6.10 -6.38 10.05
CA TYR A 92 -5.70 -7.66 10.62
C TYR A 92 -6.27 -8.85 9.82
N PRO A 93 -5.95 -9.00 8.52
CA PRO A 93 -6.64 -9.97 7.66
C PRO A 93 -6.48 -11.41 8.16
N ASN A 94 -5.30 -11.82 8.60
CA ASN A 94 -5.05 -13.19 9.05
C ASN A 94 -5.81 -13.56 10.33
N GLN A 95 -6.13 -12.58 11.17
CA GLN A 95 -6.84 -12.78 12.43
C GLN A 95 -8.36 -12.67 12.24
N LYS A 96 -8.81 -11.67 11.47
CA LYS A 96 -10.23 -11.34 11.33
C LYS A 96 -10.96 -12.17 10.29
N LEU A 97 -10.27 -12.61 9.25
CA LEU A 97 -10.89 -13.41 8.20
C LEU A 97 -11.57 -14.69 8.73
N PRO A 98 -10.92 -15.53 9.58
CA PRO A 98 -11.57 -16.71 10.15
C PRO A 98 -12.79 -16.37 11.02
N GLU A 99 -12.71 -15.29 11.82
CA GLU A 99 -13.81 -14.86 12.70
C GLU A 99 -15.03 -14.41 11.88
N LEU A 100 -14.80 -13.61 10.83
CA LEU A 100 -15.88 -13.11 9.99
C LEU A 100 -16.55 -14.22 9.19
N LYS A 101 -15.76 -15.15 8.64
CA LYS A 101 -16.27 -16.33 7.93
C LYS A 101 -17.20 -17.18 8.78
N ALA A 102 -16.80 -17.45 10.02
CA ALA A 102 -17.57 -18.30 10.95
C ALA A 102 -18.99 -17.75 11.24
N ARG A 103 -19.22 -16.46 11.02
CA ARG A 103 -20.51 -15.80 11.24
C ARG A 103 -21.43 -15.82 10.02
N GLN A 104 -20.91 -16.19 8.84
CA GLN A 104 -21.67 -16.10 7.59
C GLN A 104 -22.60 -17.30 7.41
N ARG A 105 -23.84 -17.05 7.00
CA ARG A 105 -24.80 -18.07 6.60
C ARG A 105 -24.59 -18.49 5.15
N ASP A 106 -24.29 -17.51 4.28
CA ASP A 106 -23.95 -17.70 2.87
C ASP A 106 -22.51 -17.20 2.66
N LEU A 107 -21.57 -18.13 2.72
CA LEU A 107 -20.16 -17.83 2.59
C LEU A 107 -19.80 -17.39 1.16
N HIS A 108 -20.47 -17.94 0.14
CA HIS A 108 -20.22 -17.59 -1.24
C HIS A 108 -20.60 -16.12 -1.52
N ALA A 109 -21.81 -15.71 -1.13
CA ALA A 109 -22.27 -14.35 -1.29
C ALA A 109 -21.39 -13.36 -0.49
N TRP A 110 -20.96 -13.74 0.71
CA TRP A 110 -20.06 -12.93 1.52
C TRP A 110 -18.69 -12.74 0.88
N TYR A 111 -18.06 -13.81 0.34
CA TYR A 111 -16.79 -13.71 -0.37
C TYR A 111 -16.90 -12.80 -1.58
N ARG A 112 -17.93 -12.99 -2.38
CA ARG A 112 -18.17 -12.18 -3.58
C ARG A 112 -18.29 -10.68 -3.20
N MET A 113 -19.10 -10.34 -2.20
CA MET A 113 -19.29 -8.97 -1.75
C MET A 113 -18.01 -8.38 -1.16
N THR A 114 -17.29 -9.15 -0.36
CA THR A 114 -16.02 -8.71 0.26
C THR A 114 -14.96 -8.43 -0.79
N LEU A 115 -14.81 -9.31 -1.79
CA LEU A 115 -13.86 -9.11 -2.88
C LEU A 115 -14.20 -7.86 -3.69
N LEU A 116 -15.47 -7.64 -4.06
CA LEU A 116 -15.91 -6.44 -4.78
C LEU A 116 -15.57 -5.16 -4.01
N ARG A 117 -15.92 -5.11 -2.72
CA ARG A 117 -15.61 -3.95 -1.85
C ARG A 117 -14.10 -3.68 -1.75
N LEU A 118 -13.29 -4.73 -1.63
CA LEU A 118 -11.83 -4.59 -1.59
C LEU A 118 -11.26 -4.14 -2.93
N ILE A 119 -11.80 -4.61 -4.06
CA ILE A 119 -11.42 -4.16 -5.40
C ILE A 119 -11.72 -2.67 -5.57
N ASP A 120 -12.92 -2.21 -5.21
CA ASP A 120 -13.30 -0.81 -5.33
C ASP A 120 -12.43 0.09 -4.45
N LEU A 121 -12.18 -0.32 -3.22
CA LEU A 121 -11.28 0.40 -2.32
C LEU A 121 -9.84 0.42 -2.85
N CYS A 122 -9.34 -0.71 -3.37
CA CYS A 122 -8.00 -0.80 -3.92
C CYS A 122 -7.84 0.09 -5.16
N ARG A 123 -8.86 0.16 -6.03
CA ARG A 123 -8.91 1.12 -7.15
C ARG A 123 -8.83 2.56 -6.66
N PHE A 124 -9.63 2.89 -5.65
CA PHE A 124 -9.64 4.23 -5.09
C PHE A 124 -8.28 4.63 -4.53
N VAL A 125 -7.63 3.79 -3.72
CA VAL A 125 -6.30 4.10 -3.17
C VAL A 125 -5.22 4.11 -4.24
N SER A 126 -5.37 3.35 -5.32
CA SER A 126 -4.43 3.30 -6.44
C SER A 126 -4.53 4.49 -7.39
N SER A 127 -5.65 5.22 -7.38
CA SER A 127 -5.94 6.29 -8.36
C SER A 127 -4.92 7.45 -8.38
N LYS A 128 -4.22 7.68 -7.27
CA LYS A 128 -3.16 8.70 -7.16
C LYS A 128 -1.80 8.23 -7.67
N HIS A 129 -1.65 6.96 -8.02
CA HIS A 129 -0.40 6.34 -8.44
C HIS A 129 -0.36 6.05 -9.94
N THR A 130 0.85 5.91 -10.50
CA THR A 130 1.01 5.38 -11.84
C THR A 130 0.71 3.88 -11.87
N ARG A 131 0.26 3.37 -13.03
CA ARG A 131 0.08 1.92 -13.23
C ARG A 131 1.34 1.12 -12.93
N ASP A 132 2.50 1.62 -13.34
CA ASP A 132 3.79 0.99 -13.08
C ASP A 132 4.10 0.90 -11.57
N HIS A 133 3.78 1.95 -10.80
CA HIS A 133 3.92 1.90 -9.34
C HIS A 133 2.97 0.86 -8.73
N VAL A 134 1.71 0.86 -9.11
CA VAL A 134 0.72 -0.12 -8.62
C VAL A 134 1.18 -1.55 -8.93
N ARG A 135 1.59 -1.83 -10.17
CA ARG A 135 2.09 -3.16 -10.56
C ARG A 135 3.26 -3.65 -9.72
N ARG A 136 4.20 -2.76 -9.36
CA ARG A 136 5.31 -3.12 -8.45
C ARG A 136 4.86 -3.42 -7.03
N CYS A 137 3.69 -2.94 -6.62
CA CYS A 137 3.11 -3.25 -5.32
C CYS A 137 2.35 -4.57 -5.31
N LEU A 138 2.01 -5.13 -6.48
CA LEU A 138 1.27 -6.39 -6.57
C LEU A 138 2.17 -7.60 -6.28
N PRO A 139 1.64 -8.64 -5.61
CA PRO A 139 2.38 -9.85 -5.34
C PRO A 139 2.62 -10.66 -6.62
N GLN A 140 3.82 -11.27 -6.76
CA GLN A 140 4.22 -11.95 -8.00
C GLN A 140 3.30 -13.12 -8.41
N ASN A 141 2.79 -13.87 -7.45
CA ASN A 141 2.03 -15.11 -7.71
C ASN A 141 0.57 -14.90 -8.15
N CYS A 142 -0.02 -13.73 -7.92
CA CYS A 142 -1.39 -13.40 -8.33
C CYS A 142 -1.52 -11.99 -8.90
N GLY A 143 -0.41 -11.32 -9.16
CA GLY A 143 -0.37 -9.93 -9.61
C GLY A 143 -1.14 -9.69 -10.92
N TYR A 144 -1.10 -10.64 -11.86
CA TYR A 144 -1.88 -10.54 -13.09
C TYR A 144 -3.39 -10.44 -12.83
N ILE A 145 -3.94 -11.34 -12.02
CA ILE A 145 -5.38 -11.34 -11.70
C ILE A 145 -5.78 -10.07 -10.93
N LEU A 146 -4.94 -9.63 -9.98
CA LEU A 146 -5.19 -8.39 -9.25
C LEU A 146 -5.13 -7.18 -10.19
N ASP A 147 -4.16 -7.11 -11.11
CA ASP A 147 -4.05 -6.03 -12.09
C ASP A 147 -5.29 -5.98 -13.01
N GLU A 148 -5.75 -7.13 -13.51
CA GLU A 148 -6.98 -7.23 -14.29
C GLU A 148 -8.20 -6.70 -13.52
N LEU A 149 -8.39 -7.15 -12.26
CA LEU A 149 -9.51 -6.72 -11.43
C LEU A 149 -9.44 -5.23 -11.08
N LEU A 150 -8.24 -4.67 -10.89
CA LEU A 150 -8.06 -3.24 -10.62
C LEU A 150 -8.36 -2.36 -11.84
N HIS A 151 -8.16 -2.86 -13.04
CA HIS A 151 -8.44 -2.13 -14.28
C HIS A 151 -9.78 -2.48 -14.92
N ALA A 152 -10.59 -3.32 -14.27
CA ALA A 152 -11.95 -3.61 -14.70
C ALA A 152 -12.79 -2.33 -14.61
N HIS A 153 -13.33 -1.89 -15.74
CA HIS A 153 -14.38 -0.88 -15.80
C HIS A 153 -15.71 -1.62 -15.86
N PHE A 154 -16.41 -1.73 -14.72
CA PHE A 154 -17.72 -2.42 -14.66
C PHE A 154 -18.82 -1.68 -15.45
N GLU A 155 -18.51 -0.52 -16.02
CA GLU A 155 -19.40 0.20 -16.94
C GLU A 155 -19.27 -0.29 -18.39
N ASP A 156 -18.21 -1.04 -18.72
CA ASP A 156 -18.01 -1.67 -20.01
C ASP A 156 -18.78 -3.01 -20.06
N HIS A 157 -20.03 -2.97 -20.46
CA HIS A 157 -20.94 -4.14 -20.54
C HIS A 157 -20.32 -5.39 -21.21
N ASP A 158 -19.36 -5.20 -22.10
CA ASP A 158 -18.69 -6.29 -22.82
C ASP A 158 -17.76 -7.16 -21.96
N LYS A 159 -17.31 -6.65 -20.80
CA LYS A 159 -16.36 -7.35 -19.90
C LYS A 159 -16.92 -7.70 -18.52
N ASP A 160 -18.13 -7.31 -18.21
CA ASP A 160 -18.74 -7.60 -16.91
C ASP A 160 -18.76 -9.09 -16.61
N GLN A 161 -19.09 -9.90 -17.62
CA GLN A 161 -19.09 -11.36 -17.48
C GLN A 161 -17.68 -11.90 -17.24
N TYR A 162 -16.66 -11.35 -17.90
CA TYR A 162 -15.26 -11.76 -17.72
C TYR A 162 -14.76 -11.50 -16.31
N TYR A 163 -15.00 -10.31 -15.76
CA TYR A 163 -14.58 -9.97 -14.41
C TYR A 163 -15.38 -10.71 -13.34
N GLY A 164 -16.68 -10.87 -13.58
CA GLY A 164 -17.54 -11.72 -12.74
C GLY A 164 -17.02 -13.14 -12.67
N GLU A 165 -16.64 -13.75 -13.82
CA GLU A 165 -16.11 -15.11 -13.86
C GLU A 165 -14.75 -15.25 -13.18
N ILE A 166 -13.90 -14.22 -13.19
CA ILE A 166 -12.66 -14.22 -12.39
C ILE A 166 -12.99 -14.36 -10.90
N ILE A 167 -13.92 -13.54 -10.39
CA ILE A 167 -14.30 -13.57 -8.97
C ILE A 167 -14.93 -14.93 -8.61
N GLU A 168 -15.84 -15.44 -9.46
CA GLU A 168 -16.46 -16.75 -9.25
C GLU A 168 -15.44 -17.88 -9.29
N SER A 169 -14.44 -17.79 -10.16
CA SER A 169 -13.35 -18.76 -10.22
C SER A 169 -12.45 -18.71 -8.96
N ILE A 170 -12.14 -17.52 -8.45
CA ILE A 170 -11.41 -17.37 -7.19
C ILE A 170 -12.12 -18.09 -6.05
N ILE A 171 -13.46 -17.96 -5.97
CA ILE A 171 -14.28 -18.62 -4.94
C ILE A 171 -14.35 -20.12 -5.19
N ARG A 172 -14.64 -20.54 -6.42
CA ARG A 172 -14.79 -21.96 -6.84
C ARG A 172 -13.54 -22.78 -6.58
N TYR A 173 -12.35 -22.18 -6.76
CA TYR A 173 -11.07 -22.85 -6.52
C TYR A 173 -10.53 -22.68 -5.10
N ASP A 174 -11.37 -22.25 -4.15
CA ASP A 174 -11.03 -22.04 -2.73
C ASP A 174 -9.81 -21.11 -2.52
N ARG A 175 -9.76 -20.03 -3.33
CA ARG A 175 -8.67 -19.05 -3.26
C ARG A 175 -9.11 -17.72 -2.65
N ALA A 176 -10.38 -17.58 -2.26
CA ALA A 176 -10.94 -16.31 -1.79
C ALA A 176 -10.18 -15.73 -0.58
N ASP A 177 -9.83 -16.54 0.40
CA ASP A 177 -9.06 -16.12 1.57
C ASP A 177 -7.72 -15.50 1.16
N ALA A 178 -6.99 -16.18 0.28
CA ALA A 178 -5.70 -15.70 -0.19
C ALA A 178 -5.82 -14.36 -0.92
N TYR A 179 -6.83 -14.19 -1.79
CA TYR A 179 -7.04 -12.94 -2.53
C TYR A 179 -7.48 -11.80 -1.61
N ILE A 180 -8.37 -12.06 -0.64
CA ILE A 180 -8.76 -11.07 0.37
C ILE A 180 -7.52 -10.56 1.13
N ILE A 181 -6.67 -11.47 1.62
CA ILE A 181 -5.44 -11.10 2.33
C ILE A 181 -4.54 -10.25 1.42
N ARG A 182 -4.35 -10.63 0.15
CA ARG A 182 -3.51 -9.88 -0.80
C ARG A 182 -4.07 -8.49 -1.12
N PHE A 183 -5.37 -8.36 -1.30
CA PHE A 183 -5.99 -7.03 -1.45
C PHE A 183 -5.77 -6.16 -0.21
N CYS A 184 -5.94 -6.70 0.98
CA CYS A 184 -5.67 -5.97 2.23
C CYS A 184 -4.22 -5.49 2.32
N GLU A 185 -3.25 -6.34 1.93
CA GLU A 185 -1.83 -5.98 1.89
C GLU A 185 -1.54 -4.86 0.88
N VAL A 186 -2.10 -4.97 -0.33
CA VAL A 186 -1.95 -3.95 -1.38
C VAL A 186 -2.58 -2.62 -0.97
N ILE A 187 -3.78 -2.64 -0.38
CA ILE A 187 -4.45 -1.44 0.13
C ILE A 187 -3.59 -0.75 1.19
N LYS A 188 -3.07 -1.49 2.17
CA LYS A 188 -2.18 -0.93 3.21
C LYS A 188 -0.92 -0.32 2.59
N ARG A 189 -0.31 -1.00 1.64
CA ARG A 189 0.90 -0.54 0.96
C ARG A 189 0.68 0.74 0.14
N LEU A 190 -0.47 0.87 -0.53
CA LEU A 190 -0.81 2.03 -1.35
C LEU A 190 -1.44 3.18 -0.54
N ALA A 191 -1.90 2.92 0.68
CA ALA A 191 -2.48 3.95 1.54
C ALA A 191 -1.43 4.95 2.04
N VAL A 192 -0.23 4.47 2.37
CA VAL A 192 0.91 5.27 2.84
C VAL A 192 2.10 5.03 1.91
N ASP A 193 2.58 6.09 1.29
CA ASP A 193 3.70 6.01 0.34
C ASP A 193 5.04 6.02 1.06
N ARG A 194 5.16 6.81 2.12
CA ARG A 194 6.39 6.94 2.91
C ARG A 194 6.08 7.10 4.39
N LEU A 195 6.85 6.40 5.19
CA LEU A 195 6.82 6.50 6.65
C LEU A 195 8.05 7.26 7.14
N HIS A 196 7.83 8.26 7.99
CA HIS A 196 8.88 9.02 8.66
C HIS A 196 8.80 8.75 10.17
N ILE A 197 9.87 8.21 10.72
CA ILE A 197 10.03 8.08 12.16
C ILE A 197 10.88 9.25 12.67
N VAL A 198 10.30 10.02 13.56
CA VAL A 198 10.88 11.27 14.06
C VAL A 198 11.40 11.08 15.49
N GLY A 199 12.18 10.01 15.68
CA GLY A 199 12.90 9.72 16.92
C GLY A 199 12.14 8.95 17.98
N ASP A 200 12.88 8.63 19.03
CA ASP A 200 12.44 7.95 20.25
C ASP A 200 11.84 6.57 20.00
N LEU A 201 12.61 5.75 19.28
CA LEU A 201 12.30 4.33 19.02
C LEU A 201 12.48 3.48 20.28
N PHE A 202 13.55 3.78 21.03
CA PHE A 202 13.98 3.03 22.21
C PHE A 202 13.47 3.64 23.50
N ASP A 203 13.74 2.90 24.60
CA ASP A 203 13.38 3.25 25.96
C ASP A 203 11.88 3.00 26.28
N ARG A 204 11.58 2.66 27.55
CA ARG A 204 10.28 2.41 28.19
C ARG A 204 9.60 1.08 27.78
N GLY A 205 9.16 0.93 26.53
CA GLY A 205 8.43 -0.27 26.10
C GLY A 205 9.32 -1.49 25.83
N PRO A 206 8.73 -2.70 25.79
CA PRO A 206 9.48 -3.95 25.84
C PRO A 206 10.06 -4.40 24.50
N ARG A 207 9.60 -3.88 23.36
CA ARG A 207 9.87 -4.49 22.05
C ARG A 207 10.33 -3.53 20.96
N PRO A 208 11.36 -2.68 21.21
CA PRO A 208 11.95 -1.86 20.16
C PRO A 208 12.55 -2.70 19.01
N ASP A 209 13.03 -3.91 19.31
CA ASP A 209 13.53 -4.88 18.35
C ASP A 209 12.50 -5.21 17.27
N ARG A 210 11.24 -5.47 17.66
CA ARG A 210 10.17 -5.75 16.71
C ARG A 210 9.70 -4.53 15.91
N ILE A 211 9.78 -3.36 16.50
CA ILE A 211 9.55 -2.11 15.76
C ILE A 211 10.57 -1.98 14.65
N LEU A 212 11.86 -2.18 14.95
CA LEU A 212 12.93 -2.13 13.94
C LEU A 212 12.72 -3.17 12.84
N ASP A 213 12.36 -4.42 13.17
CA ASP A 213 12.06 -5.46 12.19
C ASP A 213 10.93 -5.02 11.25
N SER A 214 9.88 -4.41 11.80
CA SER A 214 8.74 -3.91 11.03
C SER A 214 9.13 -2.73 10.12
N LEU A 215 9.99 -1.84 10.61
CA LEU A 215 10.52 -0.71 9.82
C LEU A 215 11.43 -1.19 8.70
N MET A 216 12.31 -2.16 8.96
CA MET A 216 13.16 -2.75 7.91
C MET A 216 12.35 -3.48 6.83
N ALA A 217 11.20 -4.06 7.18
CA ALA A 217 10.30 -4.68 6.23
C ALA A 217 9.40 -3.68 5.48
N HIS A 218 9.33 -2.42 5.94
CA HIS A 218 8.48 -1.40 5.30
C HIS A 218 9.06 -0.99 3.95
N HIS A 219 8.18 -0.76 2.96
CA HIS A 219 8.58 -0.49 1.57
C HIS A 219 9.33 0.83 1.37
N GLN A 220 9.09 1.83 2.22
CA GLN A 220 9.78 3.12 2.19
C GLN A 220 9.70 3.80 3.55
N VAL A 221 10.84 3.95 4.23
CA VAL A 221 10.93 4.55 5.56
C VAL A 221 12.18 5.42 5.67
N ASP A 222 12.01 6.56 6.33
CA ASP A 222 13.10 7.41 6.78
C ASP A 222 13.07 7.46 8.31
N ILE A 223 14.24 7.36 8.95
CA ILE A 223 14.37 7.33 10.40
C ILE A 223 15.30 8.47 10.83
N GLN A 224 14.81 9.32 11.71
CA GLN A 224 15.60 10.28 12.46
C GLN A 224 15.77 9.78 13.88
N TRP A 225 16.86 10.14 14.53
CA TRP A 225 17.15 9.75 15.91
C TRP A 225 16.58 10.78 16.88
N GLY A 226 15.91 10.31 17.92
CA GLY A 226 15.55 11.11 19.08
C GLY A 226 16.65 11.10 20.13
N ASN A 227 16.46 11.85 21.21
CA ASN A 227 17.43 11.92 22.29
C ASN A 227 17.58 10.58 23.02
N HIS A 228 16.52 9.81 23.19
CA HIS A 228 16.60 8.47 23.78
C HIS A 228 17.40 7.51 22.89
N ASP A 229 17.22 7.55 21.59
CA ASP A 229 17.94 6.71 20.63
C ASP A 229 19.46 6.97 20.68
N VAL A 230 19.86 8.25 20.76
CA VAL A 230 21.27 8.65 20.86
C VAL A 230 21.90 8.11 22.15
N VAL A 231 21.20 8.15 23.29
CA VAL A 231 21.68 7.60 24.56
C VAL A 231 21.86 6.08 24.46
N TRP A 232 20.92 5.35 23.85
CA TRP A 232 21.02 3.92 23.63
C TRP A 232 22.16 3.54 22.67
N MET A 233 22.35 4.31 21.60
CA MET A 233 23.47 4.13 20.66
C MET A 233 24.81 4.35 21.38
N GLY A 234 24.92 5.39 22.22
CA GLY A 234 26.11 5.66 23.04
C GLY A 234 26.41 4.51 24.00
N ALA A 235 25.39 3.99 24.69
CA ALA A 235 25.54 2.84 25.59
C ALA A 235 25.96 1.56 24.87
N ALA A 236 25.49 1.35 23.63
CA ALA A 236 25.87 0.20 22.81
C ALA A 236 27.29 0.30 22.23
N ALA A 237 27.79 1.51 22.04
CA ALA A 237 29.13 1.77 21.52
C ALA A 237 30.23 1.70 22.60
N GLY A 238 29.93 1.75 23.91
CA GLY A 238 30.85 1.67 25.05
C GLY A 238 31.30 3.06 25.50
#